data_62ac3a180104f6736a57b426ae733ff7
#
_entry.id   62ac3a180104f6736a57b426ae733ff7
#
_cell.length_a   1.000
_cell.length_b   1.000
_cell.length_c   1.000
_cell.angle_alpha   90.00
_cell.angle_beta   90.00
_cell.angle_gamma   90.00
#
_symmetry.space_group_name_H-M   'P 1'
#
loop_
_entity.id
_entity.type
_entity.pdbx_description
1 polymer ?
#
loop_
_entity_poly.entity_id
_entity_poly.type
_entity_poly.pdbx_seq_one_letter_code
_entity_poly.pdbx_strand_id
1 'polypeptide(L)'
;MMMTTTSDSRSTMPNDQEHARPPWSSAVRHKISDVLVIAVVITPAVNLFWRGTWNLLEESLPGDEAARAWLSLAIGSPVLVLAGLLQHPLRRLGGRIRGKSMVGHHVLCMVYSYVIAFASVSQWRGFWNLPDYYIPRMVSPLGYALRTIVGFVAMVILRTVLLGGGCPRSVSVDFDPDPFRVDLRLHTNKAERFSWQFVLDVMFSLWVCDFATVQYWAGLWGFLDVVLFPDNPCFSYWLSVGIGYGVHLLATFVQYPVSALSKQLKGTEQEFWKRLALEDAYLLIVNCGVVNIWRGVWSVYDCYVLPEQPKLSAWLSHGVGAAVCYLVFAGRSLSNGGGIGVSIDGETDDGTAVLNSSYLEDSPSETTRRVAEVDTRAPIN
;
A
#
# COMPACT_ATOMS: atom_id res chain seq x y z
N MET A 1 42.74 51.82 -51.19
CA MET A 1 41.38 52.44 -51.21
C MET A 1 40.40 51.37 -51.63
N MET A 2 39.74 50.69 -50.68
CA MET A 2 38.51 49.99 -50.89
C MET A 2 38.04 49.42 -49.55
N MET A 3 37.04 50.06 -49.00
CA MET A 3 36.31 49.63 -47.79
C MET A 3 35.47 48.39 -48.10
N THR A 4 35.60 47.36 -47.33
CA THR A 4 34.66 46.25 -47.28
C THR A 4 33.96 46.27 -45.94
N THR A 5 32.67 46.56 -45.96
CA THR A 5 31.73 46.53 -44.86
C THR A 5 31.39 45.09 -44.51
N THR A 6 31.68 44.64 -43.33
CA THR A 6 31.20 43.38 -42.78
C THR A 6 29.86 43.58 -42.16
N SER A 7 28.83 42.97 -42.69
CA SER A 7 27.47 42.90 -42.12
C SER A 7 27.43 41.92 -41.00
N ASP A 8 27.13 42.43 -39.81
CA ASP A 8 26.92 41.69 -38.57
C ASP A 8 25.53 41.02 -38.62
N SER A 9 25.45 39.74 -38.93
CA SER A 9 24.25 38.94 -38.84
C SER A 9 24.10 38.37 -37.45
N ARG A 10 23.49 39.12 -36.54
CA ARG A 10 22.99 38.57 -35.25
C ARG A 10 21.89 37.57 -35.55
N SER A 11 22.23 36.28 -35.42
CA SER A 11 21.23 35.22 -35.26
C SER A 11 20.53 35.35 -33.92
N THR A 12 19.30 35.79 -33.93
CA THR A 12 18.40 35.71 -32.78
C THR A 12 18.12 34.25 -32.50
N MET A 13 18.71 33.71 -31.39
CA MET A 13 18.35 32.43 -30.82
C MET A 13 16.85 32.45 -30.46
N PRO A 14 16.12 31.35 -30.68
CA PRO A 14 14.73 31.27 -30.22
C PRO A 14 14.71 31.26 -28.69
N ASN A 15 13.88 32.10 -28.19
CA ASN A 15 13.53 32.27 -26.78
C ASN A 15 13.23 30.89 -26.15
N ASP A 16 14.06 30.42 -25.23
CA ASP A 16 13.76 29.30 -24.35
C ASP A 16 12.41 29.58 -23.69
N GLN A 17 11.39 28.86 -24.12
CA GLN A 17 10.13 28.83 -23.38
C GLN A 17 10.43 28.19 -22.03
N GLU A 18 10.70 29.02 -21.08
CA GLU A 18 10.70 28.75 -19.66
C GLU A 18 9.37 28.09 -19.35
N HIS A 19 9.34 26.77 -19.24
CA HIS A 19 8.14 26.05 -18.84
C HIS A 19 7.75 26.58 -17.47
N ALA A 20 6.77 27.49 -17.47
CA ALA A 20 6.23 28.11 -16.28
C ALA A 20 5.80 27.01 -15.31
N ARG A 21 6.54 26.85 -14.23
CA ARG A 21 6.11 25.99 -13.12
C ARG A 21 4.74 26.48 -12.66
N PRO A 22 3.77 25.58 -12.42
CA PRO A 22 2.46 26.02 -11.98
C PRO A 22 2.58 26.91 -10.74
N PRO A 23 1.81 27.98 -10.65
CA PRO A 23 1.89 28.88 -9.52
C PRO A 23 1.66 28.11 -8.21
N TRP A 24 2.37 28.45 -7.15
CA TRP A 24 2.31 27.80 -5.83
C TRP A 24 0.90 27.43 -5.38
N SER A 25 -0.08 28.26 -5.71
CA SER A 25 -1.51 28.03 -5.41
C SER A 25 -2.12 26.83 -6.10
N SER A 26 -1.63 26.41 -7.29
CA SER A 26 -2.15 25.22 -8.00
C SER A 26 -1.52 23.94 -7.44
N ALA A 27 -0.23 23.92 -7.20
CA ALA A 27 0.47 22.77 -6.60
C ALA A 27 -0.07 22.42 -5.21
N VAL A 28 -0.32 23.45 -4.37
CA VAL A 28 -0.90 23.27 -3.04
C VAL A 28 -2.34 22.74 -3.14
N ARG A 29 -3.15 23.28 -4.07
CA ARG A 29 -4.52 22.79 -4.28
C ARG A 29 -4.55 21.33 -4.72
N HIS A 30 -3.69 20.92 -5.65
CA HIS A 30 -3.60 19.53 -6.09
C HIS A 30 -3.25 18.60 -4.93
N LYS A 31 -2.27 18.94 -4.12
CA LYS A 31 -1.90 18.12 -2.93
C LYS A 31 -3.03 18.03 -1.91
N ILE A 32 -3.75 19.12 -1.65
CA ILE A 32 -4.91 19.09 -0.74
C ILE A 32 -6.01 18.21 -1.34
N SER A 33 -6.29 18.32 -2.63
CA SER A 33 -7.29 17.50 -3.31
C SER A 33 -6.91 16.00 -3.27
N ASP A 34 -5.64 15.67 -3.49
CA ASP A 34 -5.13 14.31 -3.36
C ASP A 34 -5.35 13.74 -1.97
N VAL A 35 -4.93 14.48 -0.94
CA VAL A 35 -5.12 14.07 0.45
C VAL A 35 -6.60 13.85 0.77
N LEU A 36 -7.49 14.74 0.31
CA LEU A 36 -8.91 14.62 0.54
C LEU A 36 -9.51 13.39 -0.18
N VAL A 37 -9.17 13.17 -1.44
CA VAL A 37 -9.66 11.99 -2.19
C VAL A 37 -9.17 10.70 -1.55
N ILE A 38 -7.89 10.64 -1.18
CA ILE A 38 -7.32 9.47 -0.52
C ILE A 38 -7.97 9.23 0.84
N ALA A 39 -8.11 10.26 1.67
CA ALA A 39 -8.62 10.12 3.03
C ALA A 39 -10.14 9.85 3.08
N VAL A 40 -10.92 10.49 2.20
CA VAL A 40 -12.40 10.48 2.28
C VAL A 40 -13.03 9.46 1.33
N VAL A 41 -12.37 9.12 0.22
CA VAL A 41 -12.93 8.20 -0.78
C VAL A 41 -12.18 6.88 -0.81
N ILE A 42 -10.85 6.90 -1.10
CA ILE A 42 -10.10 5.67 -1.35
C ILE A 42 -9.94 4.86 -0.07
N THR A 43 -9.47 5.47 1.01
CA THR A 43 -9.25 4.75 2.28
C THR A 43 -10.51 4.12 2.85
N PRO A 44 -11.66 4.82 2.95
CA PRO A 44 -12.91 4.20 3.36
C PRO A 44 -13.38 3.09 2.42
N ALA A 45 -13.22 3.25 1.09
CA ALA A 45 -13.63 2.24 0.12
C ALA A 45 -12.78 0.95 0.20
N VAL A 46 -11.46 1.08 0.35
CA VAL A 46 -10.55 -0.06 0.56
C VAL A 46 -10.90 -0.78 1.86
N ASN A 47 -11.10 -0.03 2.94
CA ASN A 47 -11.50 -0.57 4.23
C ASN A 47 -12.85 -1.30 4.14
N LEU A 48 -13.82 -0.72 3.43
CA LEU A 48 -15.13 -1.30 3.20
C LEU A 48 -15.04 -2.64 2.44
N PHE A 49 -14.19 -2.72 1.40
CA PHE A 49 -13.93 -3.95 0.66
C PHE A 49 -13.31 -5.03 1.57
N TRP A 50 -12.32 -4.67 2.38
CA TRP A 50 -11.65 -5.60 3.29
C TRP A 50 -12.62 -6.14 4.34
N ARG A 51 -13.38 -5.26 4.99
CA ARG A 51 -14.43 -5.65 5.93
C ARG A 51 -15.45 -6.57 5.29
N GLY A 52 -15.96 -6.19 4.12
CA GLY A 52 -16.92 -7.00 3.38
C GLY A 52 -16.42 -8.39 3.05
N THR A 53 -15.19 -8.48 2.52
CA THR A 53 -14.56 -9.76 2.18
C THR A 53 -14.30 -10.62 3.43
N TRP A 54 -13.80 -10.01 4.51
CA TRP A 54 -13.56 -10.69 5.78
C TRP A 54 -14.83 -11.31 6.35
N ASN A 55 -15.89 -10.53 6.41
CA ASN A 55 -17.19 -10.97 6.94
C ASN A 55 -17.86 -11.99 6.02
N LEU A 56 -17.70 -11.89 4.70
CA LEU A 56 -18.17 -12.94 3.76
C LEU A 56 -17.47 -14.27 4.02
N LEU A 57 -16.16 -14.27 4.25
CA LEU A 57 -15.41 -15.50 4.60
C LEU A 57 -15.87 -16.03 5.97
N GLU A 58 -16.12 -15.16 6.95
CA GLU A 58 -16.64 -15.55 8.27
C GLU A 58 -17.97 -16.25 8.16
N GLU A 59 -18.90 -15.69 7.38
CA GLU A 59 -20.28 -16.19 7.26
C GLU A 59 -20.42 -17.38 6.30
N SER A 60 -19.48 -17.56 5.37
CA SER A 60 -19.60 -18.55 4.29
C SER A 60 -18.76 -19.80 4.49
N LEU A 61 -17.65 -19.71 5.23
CA LEU A 61 -16.78 -20.87 5.44
C LEU A 61 -17.34 -21.80 6.52
N PRO A 62 -17.32 -23.13 6.28
CA PRO A 62 -17.83 -24.10 7.24
C PRO A 62 -16.84 -24.36 8.39
N GLY A 63 -17.37 -24.90 9.48
CA GLY A 63 -16.59 -25.36 10.64
C GLY A 63 -16.51 -24.34 11.75
N ASP A 64 -15.68 -24.64 12.74
CA ASP A 64 -15.37 -23.75 13.85
C ASP A 64 -14.42 -22.62 13.43
N GLU A 65 -14.06 -21.76 14.36
CA GLU A 65 -13.20 -20.60 14.13
C GLU A 65 -11.82 -21.01 13.57
N ALA A 66 -11.21 -22.07 14.10
CA ALA A 66 -9.94 -22.57 13.61
C ALA A 66 -10.05 -23.12 12.19
N ALA A 67 -11.09 -23.92 11.91
CA ALA A 67 -11.32 -24.46 10.57
C ALA A 67 -11.51 -23.32 9.54
N ARG A 68 -12.31 -22.31 9.85
CA ARG A 68 -12.50 -21.15 8.99
C ARG A 68 -11.21 -20.36 8.77
N ALA A 69 -10.38 -20.22 9.80
CA ALA A 69 -9.08 -19.56 9.68
C ALA A 69 -8.11 -20.35 8.78
N TRP A 70 -8.02 -21.68 8.95
CA TRP A 70 -7.23 -22.55 8.08
C TRP A 70 -7.73 -22.56 6.63
N LEU A 71 -9.04 -22.61 6.42
CA LEU A 71 -9.63 -22.52 5.09
C LEU A 71 -9.32 -21.17 4.44
N SER A 72 -9.35 -20.07 5.19
CA SER A 72 -8.95 -18.76 4.68
C SER A 72 -7.50 -18.75 4.21
N LEU A 73 -6.56 -19.33 4.97
CA LEU A 73 -5.17 -19.52 4.53
C LEU A 73 -5.07 -20.39 3.27
N ALA A 74 -5.83 -21.51 3.23
CA ALA A 74 -5.83 -22.42 2.10
C ALA A 74 -6.37 -21.78 0.81
N ILE A 75 -7.24 -20.78 0.92
CA ILE A 75 -7.73 -19.99 -0.21
C ILE A 75 -6.72 -18.92 -0.62
N GLY A 76 -6.25 -18.10 0.34
CA GLY A 76 -5.44 -16.93 0.05
C GLY A 76 -4.00 -17.26 -0.32
N SER A 77 -3.30 -18.04 0.50
CA SER A 77 -1.86 -18.26 0.37
C SER A 77 -1.44 -18.90 -0.95
N PRO A 78 -2.11 -19.93 -1.48
CA PRO A 78 -1.72 -20.51 -2.77
C PRO A 78 -1.85 -19.51 -3.93
N VAL A 79 -2.87 -18.66 -3.92
CA VAL A 79 -3.08 -17.63 -4.95
C VAL A 79 -1.94 -16.61 -4.91
N LEU A 80 -1.58 -16.12 -3.73
CA LEU A 80 -0.49 -15.16 -3.58
C LEU A 80 0.86 -15.77 -3.95
N VAL A 81 1.14 -17.00 -3.52
CA VAL A 81 2.37 -17.72 -3.89
C VAL A 81 2.44 -17.93 -5.40
N LEU A 82 1.35 -18.36 -6.04
CA LEU A 82 1.29 -18.50 -7.49
C LEU A 82 1.49 -17.18 -8.21
N ALA A 83 0.91 -16.08 -7.71
CA ALA A 83 1.14 -14.76 -8.27
C ALA A 83 2.63 -14.36 -8.20
N GLY A 84 3.28 -14.59 -7.06
CA GLY A 84 4.72 -14.36 -6.90
C GLY A 84 5.57 -15.22 -7.85
N LEU A 85 5.28 -16.52 -7.95
CA LEU A 85 6.02 -17.44 -8.82
C LEU A 85 5.78 -17.17 -10.31
N LEU A 86 4.58 -16.77 -10.67
CA LEU A 86 4.16 -16.55 -12.06
C LEU A 86 4.30 -15.07 -12.50
N GLN A 87 4.91 -14.19 -11.69
CA GLN A 87 5.01 -12.77 -12.03
C GLN A 87 5.66 -12.52 -13.41
N HIS A 88 6.73 -13.23 -13.76
CA HIS A 88 7.39 -13.08 -15.06
C HIS A 88 6.54 -13.52 -16.25
N PRO A 89 5.91 -14.72 -16.26
CA PRO A 89 4.95 -15.08 -17.31
C PRO A 89 3.74 -14.16 -17.37
N LEU A 90 3.21 -13.68 -16.23
CA LEU A 90 2.09 -12.74 -16.20
C LEU A 90 2.47 -11.38 -16.81
N ARG A 91 3.65 -10.85 -16.52
CA ARG A 91 4.20 -9.63 -17.14
C ARG A 91 4.31 -9.78 -18.66
N ARG A 92 4.85 -10.92 -19.15
CA ARG A 92 4.93 -11.21 -20.60
C ARG A 92 3.54 -11.32 -21.24
N LEU A 93 2.59 -11.96 -20.57
CA LEU A 93 1.19 -12.05 -21.03
C LEU A 93 0.56 -10.64 -21.09
N GLY A 94 0.68 -9.87 -20.02
CA GLY A 94 0.18 -8.50 -19.94
C GLY A 94 0.73 -7.61 -21.06
N GLY A 95 2.04 -7.68 -21.32
CA GLY A 95 2.69 -6.96 -22.42
C GLY A 95 2.15 -7.37 -23.81
N ARG A 96 1.94 -8.67 -24.05
CA ARG A 96 1.34 -9.18 -25.31
C ARG A 96 -0.09 -8.70 -25.52
N ILE A 97 -0.90 -8.70 -24.45
CA ILE A 97 -2.29 -8.24 -24.50
C ILE A 97 -2.31 -6.71 -24.71
N ARG A 98 -1.46 -5.97 -24.01
CA ARG A 98 -1.33 -4.50 -24.17
C ARG A 98 -1.02 -4.12 -25.61
N GLY A 99 -0.11 -4.85 -26.28
CA GLY A 99 0.23 -4.63 -27.69
C GLY A 99 -0.92 -4.93 -28.67
N LYS A 100 -1.96 -5.67 -28.25
CA LYS A 100 -3.13 -5.98 -29.07
C LYS A 100 -4.37 -5.16 -28.71
N SER A 101 -4.59 -4.91 -27.43
CA SER A 101 -5.78 -4.22 -26.92
C SER A 101 -5.48 -3.59 -25.56
N MET A 102 -5.53 -2.27 -25.47
CA MET A 102 -5.42 -1.53 -24.21
C MET A 102 -6.56 -1.87 -23.25
N VAL A 103 -7.79 -1.98 -23.78
CA VAL A 103 -8.96 -2.38 -22.97
C VAL A 103 -8.79 -3.78 -22.40
N GLY A 104 -8.36 -4.75 -23.23
CA GLY A 104 -8.09 -6.10 -22.77
C GLY A 104 -7.01 -6.16 -21.69
N HIS A 105 -5.96 -5.35 -21.83
CA HIS A 105 -4.92 -5.23 -20.78
C HIS A 105 -5.49 -4.65 -19.49
N HIS A 106 -6.27 -3.58 -19.57
CA HIS A 106 -6.90 -2.97 -18.39
C HIS A 106 -7.83 -3.95 -17.65
N VAL A 107 -8.68 -4.66 -18.39
CA VAL A 107 -9.55 -5.70 -17.80
C VAL A 107 -8.73 -6.79 -17.11
N LEU A 108 -7.63 -7.26 -17.74
CA LEU A 108 -6.74 -8.25 -17.13
C LEU A 108 -6.15 -7.72 -15.81
N CYS A 109 -5.70 -6.46 -15.79
CA CYS A 109 -5.16 -5.82 -14.57
C CYS A 109 -6.21 -5.70 -13.47
N MET A 110 -7.44 -5.31 -13.81
CA MET A 110 -8.55 -5.22 -12.86
C MET A 110 -8.87 -6.60 -12.23
N VAL A 111 -9.01 -7.63 -13.08
CA VAL A 111 -9.27 -8.99 -12.60
C VAL A 111 -8.13 -9.49 -11.72
N TYR A 112 -6.88 -9.28 -12.14
CA TYR A 112 -5.71 -9.65 -11.35
C TYR A 112 -5.72 -8.94 -9.99
N SER A 113 -5.88 -7.62 -9.96
CA SER A 113 -5.91 -6.84 -8.71
C SER A 113 -7.02 -7.29 -7.77
N TYR A 114 -8.21 -7.61 -8.32
CA TYR A 114 -9.31 -8.13 -7.52
C TYR A 114 -8.99 -9.49 -6.88
N VAL A 115 -8.47 -10.44 -7.69
CA VAL A 115 -8.08 -11.78 -7.20
C VAL A 115 -7.00 -11.69 -6.12
N ILE A 116 -6.00 -10.83 -6.34
CA ILE A 116 -4.94 -10.59 -5.34
C ILE A 116 -5.50 -9.97 -4.07
N ALA A 117 -6.36 -8.96 -4.17
CA ALA A 117 -6.97 -8.32 -3.01
C ALA A 117 -7.80 -9.31 -2.19
N PHE A 118 -8.63 -10.12 -2.84
CA PHE A 118 -9.41 -11.16 -2.17
C PHE A 118 -8.50 -12.19 -1.47
N ALA A 119 -7.44 -12.63 -2.15
CA ALA A 119 -6.47 -13.58 -1.59
C ALA A 119 -5.70 -12.98 -0.41
N SER A 120 -5.34 -11.69 -0.45
CA SER A 120 -4.67 -10.98 0.64
C SER A 120 -5.56 -10.93 1.88
N VAL A 121 -6.83 -10.53 1.75
CA VAL A 121 -7.77 -10.55 2.87
C VAL A 121 -7.93 -11.95 3.45
N SER A 122 -8.02 -12.97 2.58
CA SER A 122 -8.14 -14.37 3.01
C SER A 122 -6.92 -14.83 3.82
N GLN A 123 -5.70 -14.52 3.35
CA GLN A 123 -4.46 -14.86 4.07
C GLN A 123 -4.36 -14.11 5.40
N TRP A 124 -4.63 -12.81 5.40
CA TRP A 124 -4.59 -11.98 6.60
C TRP A 124 -5.56 -12.49 7.66
N ARG A 125 -6.77 -12.86 7.27
CA ARG A 125 -7.76 -13.43 8.18
C ARG A 125 -7.26 -14.70 8.84
N GLY A 126 -6.60 -15.59 8.11
CA GLY A 126 -5.99 -16.78 8.67
C GLY A 126 -4.86 -16.46 9.64
N PHE A 127 -3.91 -15.61 9.26
CA PHE A 127 -2.79 -15.19 10.12
C PHE A 127 -3.23 -14.42 11.36
N TRP A 128 -4.38 -13.74 11.30
CA TRP A 128 -4.95 -13.02 12.42
C TRP A 128 -5.59 -13.97 13.44
N ASN A 129 -6.49 -14.84 12.97
CA ASN A 129 -7.36 -15.62 13.84
C ASN A 129 -6.67 -16.88 14.41
N LEU A 130 -5.72 -17.50 13.70
CA LEU A 130 -5.06 -18.71 14.20
C LEU A 130 -4.29 -18.48 15.52
N PRO A 131 -3.48 -17.43 15.70
CA PRO A 131 -2.85 -17.16 16.98
C PRO A 131 -3.86 -16.92 18.12
N ASP A 132 -4.97 -16.22 17.83
CA ASP A 132 -6.02 -15.96 18.84
C ASP A 132 -6.66 -17.26 19.33
N TYR A 133 -6.89 -18.19 18.40
CA TYR A 133 -7.48 -19.49 18.72
C TYR A 133 -6.50 -20.41 19.49
N TYR A 134 -5.27 -20.57 19.00
CA TYR A 134 -4.31 -21.51 19.59
C TYR A 134 -3.56 -20.98 20.81
N ILE A 135 -3.51 -19.66 20.99
CA ILE A 135 -2.84 -19.01 22.11
C ILE A 135 -3.80 -18.05 22.82
N PRO A 136 -4.79 -18.58 23.59
CA PRO A 136 -5.83 -17.74 24.21
C PRO A 136 -5.29 -16.65 25.14
N ARG A 137 -4.05 -16.80 25.67
CA ARG A 137 -3.38 -15.77 26.49
C ARG A 137 -3.04 -14.51 25.69
N MET A 138 -3.01 -14.58 24.36
CA MET A 138 -2.84 -13.41 23.50
C MET A 138 -4.08 -12.50 23.50
N VAL A 139 -5.25 -13.03 23.85
CA VAL A 139 -6.51 -12.27 23.97
C VAL A 139 -6.59 -11.63 25.36
N SER A 140 -5.67 -10.71 25.64
CA SER A 140 -5.59 -9.94 26.89
C SER A 140 -4.83 -8.64 26.65
N PRO A 141 -4.96 -7.59 27.48
CA PRO A 141 -4.23 -6.33 27.28
C PRO A 141 -2.70 -6.53 27.17
N LEU A 142 -2.14 -7.37 28.02
CA LEU A 142 -0.71 -7.71 27.97
C LEU A 142 -0.37 -8.54 26.73
N GLY A 143 -1.21 -9.51 26.38
CA GLY A 143 -1.02 -10.37 25.20
C GLY A 143 -1.02 -9.55 23.91
N TYR A 144 -1.97 -8.64 23.76
CA TYR A 144 -2.04 -7.71 22.61
C TYR A 144 -0.83 -6.77 22.54
N ALA A 145 -0.40 -6.21 23.69
CA ALA A 145 0.80 -5.38 23.76
C ALA A 145 2.06 -6.17 23.34
N LEU A 146 2.24 -7.37 23.87
CA LEU A 146 3.37 -8.25 23.50
C LEU A 146 3.32 -8.64 22.03
N ARG A 147 2.14 -8.98 21.49
CA ARG A 147 1.95 -9.31 20.09
C ARG A 147 2.35 -8.14 19.17
N THR A 148 1.97 -6.91 19.53
CA THR A 148 2.37 -5.68 18.82
C THR A 148 3.88 -5.52 18.82
N ILE A 149 4.53 -5.65 19.99
CA ILE A 149 5.98 -5.48 20.14
C ILE A 149 6.72 -6.55 19.35
N VAL A 150 6.33 -7.82 19.48
CA VAL A 150 6.97 -8.94 18.78
C VAL A 150 6.83 -8.79 17.27
N GLY A 151 5.63 -8.42 16.78
CA GLY A 151 5.40 -8.14 15.37
C GLY A 151 6.27 -6.99 14.86
N PHE A 152 6.33 -5.88 15.59
CA PHE A 152 7.16 -4.73 15.21
C PHE A 152 8.66 -5.07 15.23
N VAL A 153 9.16 -5.73 16.27
CA VAL A 153 10.56 -6.15 16.33
C VAL A 153 10.92 -7.11 15.19
N ALA A 154 10.01 -8.03 14.86
CA ALA A 154 10.21 -8.90 13.71
C ALA A 154 10.31 -8.10 12.41
N MET A 155 9.43 -7.11 12.18
CA MET A 155 9.49 -6.23 11.00
C MET A 155 10.80 -5.44 10.95
N VAL A 156 11.30 -4.91 12.07
CA VAL A 156 12.61 -4.21 12.14
C VAL A 156 13.75 -5.17 11.78
N ILE A 157 13.79 -6.37 12.35
CA ILE A 157 14.81 -7.39 12.03
C ILE A 157 14.76 -7.78 10.54
N LEU A 158 13.56 -7.89 10.00
CA LEU A 158 13.32 -8.19 8.59
C LEU A 158 13.50 -6.96 7.68
N ARG A 159 13.68 -5.76 8.23
CA ARG A 159 13.72 -4.49 7.48
C ARG A 159 12.46 -4.33 6.59
N THR A 160 11.30 -4.50 7.17
CA THR A 160 10.00 -4.51 6.47
C THR A 160 8.95 -3.66 7.18
N VAL A 161 9.37 -2.66 7.97
CA VAL A 161 8.46 -1.75 8.71
C VAL A 161 7.56 -0.98 7.75
N LEU A 162 8.03 -0.74 6.51
CA LEU A 162 7.23 -0.19 5.42
C LEU A 162 5.95 -0.99 5.13
N LEU A 163 5.95 -2.32 5.31
CA LEU A 163 4.76 -3.16 5.12
C LEU A 163 3.63 -2.88 6.12
N GLY A 164 3.96 -2.34 7.28
CA GLY A 164 2.97 -1.98 8.30
C GLY A 164 2.00 -0.89 7.87
N GLY A 165 2.25 -0.21 6.75
CA GLY A 165 1.41 0.85 6.22
C GLY A 165 0.43 0.35 5.15
N GLY A 166 -0.85 0.67 5.30
CA GLY A 166 -1.88 0.56 4.26
C GLY A 166 -2.39 1.94 3.84
N CYS A 167 -3.54 2.02 3.18
CA CYS A 167 -4.21 3.29 2.94
C CYS A 167 -4.48 4.02 4.27
N PRO A 168 -4.29 5.33 4.35
CA PRO A 168 -4.01 6.31 3.29
C PRO A 168 -2.53 6.45 2.90
N ARG A 169 -1.60 5.82 3.61
CA ARG A 169 -0.17 5.98 3.39
C ARG A 169 0.27 5.44 2.02
N SER A 170 -0.26 4.31 1.61
CA SER A 170 0.07 3.68 0.35
C SER A 170 -1.19 3.52 -0.50
N VAL A 171 -1.22 4.25 -1.62
CA VAL A 171 -2.28 4.21 -2.63
C VAL A 171 -1.64 3.86 -3.95
N SER A 172 -2.27 2.94 -4.69
CA SER A 172 -1.83 2.53 -6.03
C SER A 172 -2.92 2.82 -7.04
N VAL A 173 -2.51 3.42 -8.16
CA VAL A 173 -3.41 3.68 -9.30
C VAL A 173 -3.38 2.52 -10.29
N ASP A 174 -4.46 2.39 -11.07
CA ASP A 174 -4.63 1.28 -12.03
C ASP A 174 -3.78 1.42 -13.31
N PHE A 175 -3.00 2.51 -13.43
CA PHE A 175 -2.16 2.82 -14.61
C PHE A 175 -0.68 2.45 -14.43
N ASP A 176 -0.35 1.64 -13.43
CA ASP A 176 1.03 1.17 -13.24
C ASP A 176 1.53 0.44 -14.49
N PRO A 177 2.74 0.78 -14.98
CA PRO A 177 3.33 0.12 -16.15
C PRO A 177 3.66 -1.36 -15.92
N ASP A 178 3.82 -1.79 -14.67
CA ASP A 178 4.18 -3.17 -14.30
C ASP A 178 3.28 -3.75 -13.19
N PRO A 179 1.99 -3.96 -13.48
CA PRO A 179 0.99 -4.34 -12.48
C PRO A 179 1.18 -5.75 -11.90
N PHE A 180 1.96 -6.60 -12.54
CA PHE A 180 2.21 -7.99 -12.13
C PHE A 180 3.52 -8.17 -11.36
N ARG A 181 4.24 -7.08 -11.07
CA ARG A 181 5.47 -7.14 -10.30
C ARG A 181 5.18 -7.43 -8.84
N VAL A 182 5.95 -8.37 -8.29
CA VAL A 182 5.98 -8.71 -6.87
C VAL A 182 7.39 -8.49 -6.38
N ASP A 183 7.60 -7.51 -5.53
CA ASP A 183 8.90 -7.29 -4.91
C ASP A 183 9.13 -8.31 -3.79
N LEU A 184 10.30 -8.94 -3.78
CA LEU A 184 10.66 -10.00 -2.85
C LEU A 184 11.80 -9.56 -1.93
N ARG A 185 11.78 -10.08 -0.70
CA ARG A 185 12.71 -9.67 0.37
C ARG A 185 14.18 -9.87 0.02
N LEU A 186 14.54 -10.94 -0.68
CA LEU A 186 15.91 -11.25 -1.08
C LEU A 186 16.22 -10.86 -2.54
N HIS A 187 15.30 -10.13 -3.18
CA HIS A 187 15.45 -9.64 -4.57
C HIS A 187 15.73 -10.70 -5.63
N THR A 188 15.38 -11.94 -5.40
CA THR A 188 15.62 -13.02 -6.36
C THR A 188 14.77 -12.90 -7.63
N ASN A 189 13.71 -12.09 -7.59
CA ASN A 189 12.86 -11.77 -8.75
C ASN A 189 13.57 -10.92 -9.82
N LYS A 190 14.73 -10.34 -9.51
CA LYS A 190 15.57 -9.63 -10.51
C LYS A 190 16.18 -10.59 -11.53
N ALA A 191 16.34 -11.88 -11.17
CA ALA A 191 16.76 -12.92 -12.08
C ALA A 191 15.54 -13.54 -12.78
N GLU A 192 15.46 -13.46 -14.11
CA GLU A 192 14.34 -14.03 -14.88
C GLU A 192 14.28 -15.58 -14.86
N ARG A 193 15.25 -16.23 -14.23
CA ARG A 193 15.36 -17.69 -14.18
C ARG A 193 14.70 -18.24 -12.92
N PHE A 194 13.87 -19.24 -13.10
CA PHE A 194 13.33 -20.01 -11.98
C PHE A 194 14.46 -20.72 -11.23
N SER A 195 14.52 -20.52 -9.92
CA SER A 195 15.49 -21.15 -9.02
C SER A 195 14.83 -21.51 -7.69
N TRP A 196 15.43 -22.42 -6.93
CA TRP A 196 14.94 -22.72 -5.58
C TRP A 196 15.02 -21.51 -4.64
N GLN A 197 16.05 -20.68 -4.81
CA GLN A 197 16.17 -19.42 -4.05
C GLN A 197 14.99 -18.50 -4.33
N PHE A 198 14.53 -18.42 -5.58
CA PHE A 198 13.35 -17.65 -5.94
C PHE A 198 12.07 -18.19 -5.27
N VAL A 199 11.88 -19.52 -5.25
CA VAL A 199 10.73 -20.13 -4.56
C VAL A 199 10.77 -19.85 -3.07
N LEU A 200 11.93 -20.02 -2.44
CA LEU A 200 12.12 -19.76 -1.01
C LEU A 200 11.90 -18.28 -0.67
N ASP A 201 12.36 -17.37 -1.54
CA ASP A 201 12.14 -15.93 -1.35
C ASP A 201 10.66 -15.55 -1.46
N VAL A 202 9.93 -16.12 -2.42
CA VAL A 202 8.48 -15.94 -2.53
C VAL A 202 7.79 -16.41 -1.25
N MET A 203 8.11 -17.62 -0.77
CA MET A 203 7.52 -18.17 0.45
C MET A 203 7.89 -17.31 1.67
N PHE A 204 9.16 -16.92 1.80
CA PHE A 204 9.63 -16.09 2.90
C PHE A 204 8.94 -14.73 2.92
N SER A 205 8.85 -14.08 1.76
CA SER A 205 8.23 -12.75 1.63
C SER A 205 6.75 -12.78 1.96
N LEU A 206 6.02 -13.74 1.41
CA LEU A 206 4.55 -13.80 1.54
C LEU A 206 4.06 -14.48 2.82
N TRP A 207 4.92 -15.20 3.51
CA TRP A 207 4.53 -15.88 4.76
C TRP A 207 5.20 -15.24 5.98
N VAL A 208 6.52 -15.12 5.99
CA VAL A 208 7.23 -14.65 7.19
C VAL A 208 7.10 -13.15 7.36
N CYS A 209 7.36 -12.38 6.29
CA CYS A 209 7.26 -10.92 6.38
C CYS A 209 5.81 -10.46 6.57
N ASP A 210 4.86 -11.06 5.83
CA ASP A 210 3.45 -10.71 5.94
C ASP A 210 2.87 -11.16 7.30
N PHE A 211 3.21 -12.35 7.79
CA PHE A 211 2.82 -12.80 9.13
C PHE A 211 3.29 -11.83 10.22
N ALA A 212 4.55 -11.37 10.18
CA ALA A 212 5.05 -10.38 11.13
C ALA A 212 4.22 -9.09 11.12
N THR A 213 3.88 -8.61 9.92
CA THR A 213 3.02 -7.44 9.73
C THR A 213 1.63 -7.65 10.32
N VAL A 214 1.01 -8.81 10.06
CA VAL A 214 -0.32 -9.15 10.62
C VAL A 214 -0.28 -9.22 12.13
N GLN A 215 0.80 -9.77 12.74
CA GLN A 215 0.91 -9.81 14.20
C GLN A 215 1.01 -8.41 14.81
N TYR A 216 1.74 -7.50 14.19
CA TYR A 216 1.78 -6.10 14.61
C TYR A 216 0.38 -5.46 14.56
N TRP A 217 -0.35 -5.63 13.45
CA TRP A 217 -1.69 -5.08 13.27
C TRP A 217 -2.69 -5.64 14.26
N ALA A 218 -2.75 -6.96 14.38
CA ALA A 218 -3.71 -7.64 15.26
C ALA A 218 -3.44 -7.35 16.73
N GLY A 219 -2.16 -7.24 17.12
CA GLY A 219 -1.77 -6.84 18.46
C GLY A 219 -2.22 -5.41 18.77
N LEU A 220 -1.89 -4.44 17.90
CA LEU A 220 -2.24 -3.04 18.13
C LEU A 220 -3.76 -2.81 18.10
N TRP A 221 -4.46 -3.43 17.15
CA TRP A 221 -5.92 -3.36 17.07
C TRP A 221 -6.60 -3.89 18.33
N GLY A 222 -6.25 -5.12 18.76
CA GLY A 222 -6.82 -5.71 19.97
C GLY A 222 -6.43 -4.93 21.23
N PHE A 223 -5.22 -4.36 21.30
CA PHE A 223 -4.84 -3.47 22.39
C PHE A 223 -5.73 -2.23 22.46
N LEU A 224 -6.01 -1.59 21.33
CA LEU A 224 -6.92 -0.44 21.27
C LEU A 224 -8.35 -0.82 21.65
N ASP A 225 -8.82 -2.03 21.30
CA ASP A 225 -10.16 -2.50 21.68
C ASP A 225 -10.34 -2.62 23.20
N VAL A 226 -9.30 -3.01 23.92
CA VAL A 226 -9.38 -3.21 25.38
C VAL A 226 -9.00 -1.98 26.19
N VAL A 227 -8.31 -0.99 25.59
CA VAL A 227 -7.80 0.20 26.31
C VAL A 227 -8.59 1.47 25.96
N LEU A 228 -9.03 1.61 24.71
CA LEU A 228 -9.61 2.84 24.22
C LEU A 228 -11.16 2.82 24.40
N PHE A 229 -11.64 3.28 25.53
CA PHE A 229 -13.06 3.39 25.88
C PHE A 229 -13.87 2.09 25.62
N PRO A 230 -13.51 0.97 26.29
CA PRO A 230 -14.15 -0.33 26.06
C PRO A 230 -15.66 -0.32 26.39
N ASP A 231 -16.08 0.53 27.34
CA ASP A 231 -17.49 0.68 27.74
C ASP A 231 -18.35 1.48 26.76
N ASN A 232 -17.72 2.16 25.78
CA ASN A 232 -18.42 2.90 24.73
C ASN A 232 -17.76 2.65 23.35
N PRO A 233 -18.07 1.50 22.74
CA PRO A 233 -17.38 1.06 21.51
C PRO A 233 -17.51 2.05 20.34
N CYS A 234 -18.72 2.54 20.04
CA CYS A 234 -18.91 3.46 18.92
C CYS A 234 -18.14 4.78 19.08
N PHE A 235 -18.05 5.31 20.32
CA PHE A 235 -17.21 6.47 20.61
C PHE A 235 -15.73 6.15 20.42
N SER A 236 -15.27 4.99 20.93
CA SER A 236 -13.90 4.49 20.74
C SER A 236 -13.50 4.45 19.28
N TYR A 237 -14.41 4.01 18.38
CA TYR A 237 -14.15 3.89 16.96
C TYR A 237 -14.02 5.26 16.28
N TRP A 238 -14.91 6.20 16.56
CA TRP A 238 -14.79 7.57 16.09
C TRP A 238 -13.53 8.27 16.61
N LEU A 239 -13.17 8.00 17.86
CA LEU A 239 -11.92 8.52 18.44
C LEU A 239 -10.69 7.94 17.71
N SER A 240 -10.69 6.64 17.38
CA SER A 240 -9.64 6.03 16.55
C SER A 240 -9.53 6.70 15.17
N VAL A 241 -10.67 6.99 14.51
CA VAL A 241 -10.66 7.76 13.24
C VAL A 241 -9.95 9.11 13.45
N GLY A 242 -10.34 9.84 14.50
CA GLY A 242 -9.74 11.16 14.81
C GLY A 242 -8.24 11.09 15.11
N ILE A 243 -7.82 10.12 15.94
CA ILE A 243 -6.40 9.90 16.26
C ILE A 243 -5.63 9.53 14.99
N GLY A 244 -6.14 8.58 14.22
CA GLY A 244 -5.46 8.09 13.02
C GLY A 244 -5.24 9.19 11.98
N TYR A 245 -6.28 9.93 11.61
CA TYR A 245 -6.13 11.06 10.67
C TYR A 245 -5.32 12.21 11.26
N GLY A 246 -5.42 12.47 12.57
CA GLY A 246 -4.58 13.45 13.28
C GLY A 246 -3.09 13.11 13.18
N VAL A 247 -2.72 11.84 13.42
CA VAL A 247 -1.34 11.34 13.26
C VAL A 247 -0.88 11.52 11.82
N HIS A 248 -1.70 11.18 10.82
CA HIS A 248 -1.34 11.33 9.41
C HIS A 248 -1.17 12.79 9.00
N LEU A 249 -2.03 13.67 9.48
CA LEU A 249 -1.90 15.11 9.26
C LEU A 249 -0.59 15.64 9.84
N LEU A 250 -0.26 15.30 11.09
CA LEU A 250 0.99 15.68 11.73
C LEU A 250 2.20 15.09 10.99
N ALA A 251 2.13 13.79 10.61
CA ALA A 251 3.18 13.15 9.85
C ALA A 251 3.45 13.84 8.51
N THR A 252 2.42 14.39 7.85
CA THR A 252 2.57 15.16 6.61
C THR A 252 3.46 16.41 6.80
N PHE A 253 3.43 17.03 7.95
CA PHE A 253 4.32 18.16 8.26
C PHE A 253 5.72 17.70 8.69
N VAL A 254 5.79 16.62 9.47
CA VAL A 254 7.05 16.11 10.03
C VAL A 254 7.88 15.36 8.98
N GLN A 255 7.28 14.84 7.92
CA GLN A 255 7.99 14.09 6.86
C GLN A 255 9.15 14.88 6.24
N TYR A 256 9.01 16.20 6.03
CA TYR A 256 10.05 17.03 5.39
C TYR A 256 11.33 17.14 6.23
N PRO A 257 11.29 17.53 7.52
CA PRO A 257 12.48 17.53 8.36
C PRO A 257 13.07 16.13 8.57
N VAL A 258 12.23 15.08 8.67
CA VAL A 258 12.73 13.69 8.76
C VAL A 258 13.45 13.28 7.48
N SER A 259 12.89 13.60 6.31
CA SER A 259 13.53 13.35 5.01
C SER A 259 14.86 14.10 4.88
N ALA A 260 14.90 15.36 5.30
CA ALA A 260 16.13 16.14 5.25
C ALA A 260 17.22 15.55 6.15
N LEU A 261 16.86 15.13 7.37
CA LEU A 261 17.78 14.48 8.31
C LEU A 261 18.23 13.12 7.79
N SER A 262 17.32 12.30 7.26
CA SER A 262 17.65 11.02 6.64
C SER A 262 18.65 11.16 5.49
N LYS A 263 18.47 12.17 4.63
CA LYS A 263 19.40 12.47 3.53
C LYS A 263 20.79 12.90 4.00
N GLN A 264 20.91 13.52 5.16
CA GLN A 264 22.21 13.88 5.75
C GLN A 264 22.96 12.65 6.28
N LEU A 265 22.25 11.58 6.66
CA LEU A 265 22.81 10.34 7.17
C LEU A 265 23.15 9.34 6.02
N LYS A 266 23.74 9.82 4.92
CA LYS A 266 24.15 9.02 3.77
C LYS A 266 25.68 9.03 3.68
N GLY A 267 26.36 8.01 4.17
CA GLY A 267 27.81 7.97 4.04
C GLY A 267 28.42 6.67 4.53
N THR A 268 28.49 6.49 5.82
CA THR A 268 29.11 5.31 6.45
C THR A 268 28.07 4.25 6.81
N GLU A 269 28.53 3.02 7.10
CA GLU A 269 27.66 1.95 7.61
C GLU A 269 26.96 2.37 8.92
N GLN A 270 27.67 3.09 9.79
CA GLN A 270 27.08 3.59 11.04
C GLN A 270 25.97 4.62 10.78
N GLU A 271 26.13 5.46 9.78
CA GLU A 271 25.09 6.42 9.37
C GLU A 271 23.90 5.72 8.74
N PHE A 272 24.11 4.63 8.00
CA PHE A 272 23.03 3.79 7.50
C PHE A 272 22.13 3.27 8.62
N TRP A 273 22.69 2.71 9.69
CA TRP A 273 21.90 2.20 10.81
C TRP A 273 21.18 3.31 11.60
N LYS A 274 21.81 4.48 11.74
CA LYS A 274 21.15 5.66 12.35
C LYS A 274 19.98 6.14 11.49
N ARG A 275 20.18 6.18 10.18
CA ARG A 275 19.12 6.52 9.21
C ARG A 275 17.97 5.54 9.32
N LEU A 276 18.25 4.26 9.25
CA LEU A 276 17.24 3.20 9.35
C LEU A 276 16.43 3.32 10.65
N ALA A 277 17.11 3.49 11.79
CA ALA A 277 16.43 3.66 13.08
C ALA A 277 15.52 4.91 13.12
N LEU A 278 15.95 6.02 12.50
CA LEU A 278 15.13 7.24 12.37
C LEU A 278 13.90 6.98 11.51
N GLU A 279 14.08 6.33 10.36
CA GLU A 279 13.01 6.01 9.42
C GLU A 279 12.02 5.02 10.05
N ASP A 280 12.49 3.95 10.70
CA ASP A 280 11.65 2.96 11.38
C ASP A 280 10.86 3.57 12.55
N ALA A 281 11.46 4.49 13.31
CA ALA A 281 10.76 5.20 14.38
C ALA A 281 9.66 6.12 13.83
N TYR A 282 9.92 6.82 12.74
CA TYR A 282 8.90 7.62 12.04
C TYR A 282 7.79 6.72 11.49
N LEU A 283 8.15 5.61 10.83
CA LEU A 283 7.21 4.64 10.29
C LEU A 283 6.33 4.00 11.34
N LEU A 284 6.88 3.69 12.53
CA LEU A 284 6.10 3.16 13.64
C LEU A 284 4.94 4.10 14.01
N ILE A 285 5.22 5.41 14.10
CA ILE A 285 4.19 6.41 14.42
C ILE A 285 3.15 6.47 13.32
N VAL A 286 3.57 6.50 12.05
CA VAL A 286 2.67 6.52 10.90
C VAL A 286 1.81 5.25 10.84
N ASN A 287 2.40 4.08 11.04
CA ASN A 287 1.70 2.80 11.04
C ASN A 287 0.69 2.68 12.19
N CYS A 288 1.00 3.23 13.39
CA CYS A 288 0.03 3.36 14.47
C CYS A 288 -1.18 4.20 14.02
N GLY A 289 -0.94 5.28 13.28
CA GLY A 289 -2.01 6.10 12.69
C GLY A 289 -2.85 5.30 11.68
N VAL A 290 -2.21 4.51 10.80
CA VAL A 290 -2.92 3.65 9.83
C VAL A 290 -3.83 2.66 10.54
N VAL A 291 -3.31 1.91 11.53
CA VAL A 291 -4.12 0.94 12.29
C VAL A 291 -5.31 1.62 12.98
N ASN A 292 -5.12 2.82 13.55
CA ASN A 292 -6.22 3.59 14.13
C ASN A 292 -7.28 3.99 13.09
N ILE A 293 -6.89 4.45 11.88
CA ILE A 293 -7.83 4.75 10.81
C ILE A 293 -8.62 3.49 10.44
N TRP A 294 -7.92 2.38 10.21
CA TRP A 294 -8.55 1.14 9.79
C TRP A 294 -9.52 0.59 10.84
N ARG A 295 -9.07 0.51 12.10
CA ARG A 295 -9.93 0.10 13.21
C ARG A 295 -11.15 1.00 13.34
N GLY A 296 -10.93 2.31 13.29
CA GLY A 296 -12.01 3.27 13.44
C GLY A 296 -13.03 3.17 12.30
N VAL A 297 -12.59 3.23 11.04
CA VAL A 297 -13.47 3.18 9.87
C VAL A 297 -14.20 1.83 9.77
N TRP A 298 -13.48 0.71 9.95
CA TRP A 298 -14.06 -0.64 9.94
C TRP A 298 -15.19 -0.77 10.97
N SER A 299 -14.88 -0.41 12.20
CA SER A 299 -15.82 -0.60 13.30
C SER A 299 -16.96 0.44 13.30
N VAL A 300 -16.76 1.63 12.71
CA VAL A 300 -17.85 2.54 12.39
C VAL A 300 -18.81 1.89 11.40
N TYR A 301 -18.31 1.18 10.38
CA TYR A 301 -19.19 0.41 9.50
C TYR A 301 -19.95 -0.71 10.24
N ASP A 302 -19.33 -1.38 11.22
CA ASP A 302 -20.00 -2.38 12.05
C ASP A 302 -21.15 -1.76 12.86
N CYS A 303 -20.99 -0.53 13.35
CA CYS A 303 -22.04 0.19 14.08
C CYS A 303 -23.22 0.62 13.20
N TYR A 304 -22.97 1.01 11.93
CA TYR A 304 -23.97 1.75 11.16
C TYR A 304 -24.40 1.10 9.85
N VAL A 305 -23.63 0.16 9.29
CA VAL A 305 -23.95 -0.46 7.99
C VAL A 305 -24.67 -1.78 8.20
N LEU A 306 -25.99 -1.72 8.28
CA LEU A 306 -26.91 -2.86 8.40
C LEU A 306 -26.48 -3.85 9.51
N PRO A 307 -26.33 -3.43 10.77
CA PRO A 307 -25.86 -4.29 11.86
C PRO A 307 -26.77 -5.50 12.08
N GLU A 308 -28.09 -5.36 11.83
CA GLU A 308 -29.08 -6.43 11.98
C GLU A 308 -29.06 -7.46 10.82
N GLN A 309 -28.32 -7.19 9.75
CA GLN A 309 -28.24 -8.01 8.54
C GLN A 309 -26.79 -8.28 8.11
N PRO A 310 -26.03 -9.07 8.89
CA PRO A 310 -24.58 -9.20 8.69
C PRO A 310 -24.18 -9.70 7.29
N LYS A 311 -24.92 -10.67 6.71
CA LYS A 311 -24.65 -11.15 5.35
C LYS A 311 -24.86 -10.09 4.28
N LEU A 312 -25.95 -9.33 4.36
CA LEU A 312 -26.21 -8.26 3.41
C LEU A 312 -25.21 -7.12 3.58
N SER A 313 -24.88 -6.76 4.83
CA SER A 313 -23.82 -5.80 5.15
C SER A 313 -22.48 -6.20 4.53
N ALA A 314 -22.12 -7.48 4.65
CA ALA A 314 -20.87 -8.00 4.08
C ALA A 314 -20.85 -7.89 2.55
N TRP A 315 -21.91 -8.35 1.86
CA TRP A 315 -22.01 -8.26 0.39
C TRP A 315 -21.99 -6.82 -0.12
N LEU A 316 -22.75 -5.92 0.52
CA LEU A 316 -22.77 -4.50 0.15
C LEU A 316 -21.40 -3.86 0.38
N SER A 317 -20.76 -4.13 1.52
CA SER A 317 -19.44 -3.60 1.82
C SER A 317 -18.42 -4.05 0.79
N HIS A 318 -18.38 -5.35 0.48
CA HIS A 318 -17.49 -5.92 -0.53
C HIS A 318 -17.71 -5.29 -1.91
N GLY A 319 -18.95 -5.29 -2.39
CA GLY A 319 -19.29 -4.81 -3.74
C GLY A 319 -19.11 -3.29 -3.89
N VAL A 320 -19.59 -2.51 -2.93
CA VAL A 320 -19.46 -1.04 -2.96
C VAL A 320 -18.00 -0.62 -2.83
N GLY A 321 -17.24 -1.23 -1.90
CA GLY A 321 -15.82 -0.93 -1.74
C GLY A 321 -15.03 -1.19 -3.02
N ALA A 322 -15.23 -2.35 -3.66
CA ALA A 322 -14.60 -2.66 -4.94
C ALA A 322 -15.03 -1.69 -6.04
N ALA A 323 -16.35 -1.46 -6.20
CA ALA A 323 -16.88 -0.58 -7.23
C ALA A 323 -16.34 0.84 -7.13
N VAL A 324 -16.31 1.43 -5.93
CA VAL A 324 -15.76 2.77 -5.72
C VAL A 324 -14.29 2.82 -6.11
N CYS A 325 -13.46 1.87 -5.66
CA CYS A 325 -12.04 1.85 -5.99
C CYS A 325 -11.82 1.75 -7.52
N TYR A 326 -12.58 0.92 -8.24
CA TYR A 326 -12.45 0.84 -9.69
C TYR A 326 -12.99 2.07 -10.41
N LEU A 327 -14.05 2.69 -9.93
CA LEU A 327 -14.60 3.93 -10.50
C LEU A 327 -13.62 5.11 -10.42
N VAL A 328 -12.81 5.14 -9.36
CA VAL A 328 -11.78 6.17 -9.19
C VAL A 328 -10.39 5.71 -9.65
N PHE A 329 -10.26 4.61 -10.40
CA PHE A 329 -8.99 4.06 -10.89
C PHE A 329 -7.96 3.74 -9.80
N ALA A 330 -8.43 3.34 -8.63
CA ALA A 330 -7.63 2.94 -7.48
C ALA A 330 -7.84 1.46 -7.11
N GLY A 331 -8.30 0.62 -8.04
CA GLY A 331 -8.59 -0.79 -7.81
C GLY A 331 -7.38 -1.58 -7.28
N ARG A 332 -6.16 -1.20 -7.67
CA ARG A 332 -4.92 -1.78 -7.12
C ARG A 332 -4.74 -1.50 -5.64
N SER A 333 -5.27 -0.40 -5.13
CA SER A 333 -5.24 -0.07 -3.70
C SER A 333 -6.00 -1.09 -2.85
N LEU A 334 -6.90 -1.89 -3.44
CA LEU A 334 -7.58 -2.98 -2.74
C LEU A 334 -6.61 -4.03 -2.17
N SER A 335 -5.43 -4.22 -2.77
CA SER A 335 -4.39 -5.13 -2.28
C SER A 335 -3.35 -4.46 -1.38
N ASN A 336 -3.33 -3.13 -1.31
CA ASN A 336 -2.31 -2.36 -0.58
C ASN A 336 -2.48 -2.33 0.94
N GLY A 337 -3.60 -2.80 1.46
CA GLY A 337 -3.79 -2.95 2.91
C GLY A 337 -2.96 -4.09 3.53
N GLY A 338 -2.20 -4.79 2.74
CA GLY A 338 -1.37 -5.94 3.03
C GLY A 338 -0.91 -6.58 1.73
N GLY A 339 -0.67 -5.75 0.69
CA GLY A 339 -0.43 -6.18 -0.69
C GLY A 339 0.72 -7.16 -0.83
N ILE A 340 0.72 -7.88 -1.94
CA ILE A 340 1.83 -8.76 -2.29
C ILE A 340 3.06 -7.94 -2.65
N GLY A 341 4.18 -8.34 -2.05
CA GLY A 341 5.46 -7.70 -2.26
C GLY A 341 6.02 -7.06 -0.98
N VAL A 342 7.33 -7.04 -0.90
CA VAL A 342 8.07 -6.56 0.27
C VAL A 342 8.89 -5.34 -0.12
N SER A 343 8.53 -4.19 0.42
CA SER A 343 9.40 -3.02 0.39
C SER A 343 10.42 -3.13 1.51
N ILE A 344 11.72 -2.96 1.19
CA ILE A 344 12.81 -3.10 2.15
C ILE A 344 13.21 -1.72 2.66
N ASP A 345 13.19 -1.58 3.99
CA ASP A 345 13.56 -0.34 4.65
C ASP A 345 15.01 0.03 4.38
N GLY A 346 15.26 1.30 4.14
CA GLY A 346 16.59 1.84 3.86
C GLY A 346 17.10 1.62 2.42
N GLU A 347 16.34 0.99 1.52
CA GLU A 347 16.73 0.81 0.12
C GLU A 347 16.14 1.87 -0.82
N THR A 348 15.14 2.61 -0.40
CA THR A 348 14.60 3.71 -1.19
C THR A 348 15.49 4.95 -1.06
N ASP A 349 15.78 5.61 -2.18
CA ASP A 349 16.61 6.83 -2.19
C ASP A 349 16.02 7.97 -1.37
N ASP A 350 14.71 7.98 -1.18
CA ASP A 350 14.00 8.98 -0.39
C ASP A 350 13.81 8.58 1.07
N GLY A 351 14.24 7.38 1.48
CA GLY A 351 14.44 6.88 2.87
C GLY A 351 13.37 7.16 3.88
N THR A 352 12.45 8.00 3.56
CA THR A 352 11.32 8.38 4.38
C THR A 352 10.07 7.86 3.73
N ALA A 353 9.24 7.29 4.52
CA ALA A 353 7.87 7.03 4.15
C ALA A 353 7.16 8.37 3.95
N VAL A 354 7.47 9.03 2.87
CA VAL A 354 6.66 10.12 2.38
C VAL A 354 5.26 9.57 2.21
N LEU A 355 4.29 10.21 2.82
CA LEU A 355 2.89 9.97 2.49
C LEU A 355 2.77 10.25 0.99
N ASN A 356 2.65 9.19 0.21
CA ASN A 356 2.63 9.29 -1.25
C ASN A 356 1.26 9.82 -1.69
N SER A 357 1.12 11.13 -1.72
CA SER A 357 -0.10 11.83 -2.11
C SER A 357 -0.03 12.29 -3.57
N SER A 358 0.38 11.40 -4.48
CA SER A 358 0.50 11.72 -5.92
C SER A 358 -0.62 11.12 -6.77
N TYR A 359 -1.77 10.81 -6.17
CA TYR A 359 -2.89 10.15 -6.86
C TYR A 359 -3.36 10.92 -8.12
N LEU A 360 -3.50 12.24 -8.04
CA LEU A 360 -3.90 13.07 -9.17
C LEU A 360 -2.73 13.37 -10.14
N GLU A 361 -1.50 13.38 -9.65
CA GLU A 361 -0.30 13.57 -10.49
C GLU A 361 -0.04 12.35 -11.39
N ASP A 362 -0.40 11.14 -10.95
CA ASP A 362 -0.32 9.91 -11.73
C ASP A 362 -1.56 9.67 -12.60
N SER A 363 -2.37 10.71 -12.85
CA SER A 363 -3.57 10.63 -13.68
C SER A 363 -3.24 10.26 -15.14
N PRO A 364 -4.20 9.67 -15.90
CA PRO A 364 -3.97 9.16 -17.26
C PRO A 364 -3.38 10.18 -18.24
N SER A 365 -3.70 11.47 -18.08
CA SER A 365 -3.20 12.55 -18.92
C SER A 365 -1.70 12.77 -18.76
N GLU A 366 -1.16 12.61 -17.57
CA GLU A 366 0.25 12.86 -17.27
C GLU A 366 1.10 11.61 -17.52
N THR A 367 0.57 10.44 -17.23
CA THR A 367 1.22 9.16 -17.57
C THR A 367 1.34 8.99 -19.09
N THR A 368 0.31 9.36 -19.86
CA THR A 368 0.36 9.35 -21.32
C THR A 368 1.39 10.34 -21.85
N ARG A 369 1.51 11.51 -21.22
CA ARG A 369 2.49 12.53 -21.58
C ARG A 369 3.93 12.07 -21.28
N ARG A 370 4.19 11.46 -20.11
CA ARG A 370 5.51 10.90 -19.76
C ARG A 370 5.93 9.76 -20.68
N VAL A 371 4.99 8.88 -21.06
CA VAL A 371 5.27 7.79 -22.00
C VAL A 371 5.60 8.34 -23.39
N ALA A 372 4.88 9.35 -23.86
CA ALA A 372 5.16 10.01 -25.13
C ALA A 372 6.52 10.74 -25.13
N GLU A 373 6.92 11.36 -24.03
CA GLU A 373 8.22 12.02 -23.89
C GLU A 373 9.40 11.03 -23.84
N VAL A 374 9.19 9.82 -23.31
CA VAL A 374 10.22 8.75 -23.30
C VAL A 374 10.41 8.17 -24.69
N ASP A 375 9.31 7.93 -25.43
CA ASP A 375 9.38 7.42 -26.82
C ASP A 375 10.04 8.41 -27.78
N THR A 376 9.91 9.72 -27.55
CA THR A 376 10.58 10.74 -28.36
C THR A 376 12.06 10.91 -28.07
N ARG A 377 12.58 10.35 -26.97
CA ARG A 377 14.01 10.41 -26.59
C ARG A 377 14.79 9.13 -26.90
N ALA A 378 14.14 8.07 -27.37
CA ALA A 378 14.82 6.88 -27.82
C ALA A 378 15.56 7.19 -29.14
N PRO A 379 16.90 7.06 -29.22
CA PRO A 379 17.62 7.23 -30.49
C PRO A 379 17.19 6.12 -31.44
N ILE A 380 16.78 6.53 -32.64
CA ILE A 380 16.61 5.64 -33.78
C ILE A 380 18.00 5.12 -34.13
N ASN A 381 18.32 3.91 -33.69
CA ASN A 381 19.44 3.12 -34.14
C ASN A 381 18.95 1.78 -34.68
#